data_18e03e99a83b335921d11fb47472a6c0
#
_entry.id   18e03e99a83b335921d11fb47472a6c0
#
_cell.length_a   1.000
_cell.length_b   1.000
_cell.length_c   1.000
_cell.angle_alpha   90.00
_cell.angle_beta   90.00
_cell.angle_gamma   90.00
#
_symmetry.space_group_name_H-M   'P 1'
#
loop_
_entity.id
_entity.type
_entity.pdbx_description
1 polymer ?
#
loop_
_entity_poly.entity_id
_entity_poly.type
_entity_poly.pdbx_seq_one_letter_code
_entity_poly.pdbx_strand_id
1 'polypeptide(L)'
;MANIFSSENFKSLFGSFLKSFRRFPLTLLCSLVATVCVILIAKDEGHSKVLEKIAATFGLFLPLFFSAEIFEERKQTPRFLILGLSIVAIIAFYFLGFPEVVDIFNNKSFLIRFGVLVIVFHLLVSVAPYIFTKNSSGFWQYNKTLFINIFTASRP
;
A
#
# COMPACT_ATOMS: atom_id res chain seq x y z
N MET A 1 23.55 -17.11 19.22
CA MET A 1 23.00 -16.19 18.23
C MET A 1 22.87 -16.93 16.92
N ALA A 2 21.67 -17.28 16.47
CA ALA A 2 21.47 -17.99 15.21
C ALA A 2 21.93 -17.08 14.06
N ASN A 3 22.75 -17.63 13.15
CA ASN A 3 23.24 -16.92 11.97
C ASN A 3 22.06 -16.58 11.06
N ILE A 4 21.52 -15.36 11.20
CA ILE A 4 20.41 -14.82 10.39
C ILE A 4 20.77 -14.82 8.90
N PHE A 5 22.05 -14.79 8.56
CA PHE A 5 22.61 -14.78 7.21
C PHE A 5 23.06 -16.16 6.71
N SER A 6 22.43 -17.25 7.14
CA SER A 6 22.73 -18.54 6.51
C SER A 6 22.17 -18.57 5.09
N SER A 7 22.89 -19.19 4.16
CA SER A 7 22.51 -19.35 2.75
C SER A 7 21.10 -19.97 2.58
N GLU A 8 20.69 -20.84 3.49
CA GLU A 8 19.38 -21.48 3.50
C GLU A 8 18.26 -20.50 3.89
N ASN A 9 18.51 -19.63 4.89
CA ASN A 9 17.58 -18.59 5.27
C ASN A 9 17.37 -17.58 4.14
N PHE A 10 18.44 -17.22 3.43
CA PHE A 10 18.35 -16.32 2.28
C PHE A 10 17.53 -16.93 1.12
N LYS A 11 17.75 -18.22 0.79
CA LYS A 11 16.94 -18.91 -0.23
C LYS A 11 15.47 -19.00 0.14
N SER A 12 15.18 -19.27 1.41
CA SER A 12 13.81 -19.31 1.93
C SER A 12 13.13 -17.94 1.86
N LEU A 13 13.82 -16.87 2.27
CA LEU A 13 13.33 -15.50 2.19
C LEU A 13 13.09 -15.08 0.74
N PHE A 14 14.03 -15.38 -0.16
CA PHE A 14 13.90 -15.07 -1.58
C PHE A 14 12.75 -15.84 -2.23
N GLY A 15 12.57 -17.11 -1.89
CA GLY A 15 11.42 -17.90 -2.34
C GLY A 15 10.09 -17.34 -1.85
N SER A 16 10.03 -16.90 -0.61
CA SER A 16 8.84 -16.25 -0.03
C SER A 16 8.56 -14.90 -0.68
N PHE A 17 9.60 -14.12 -0.96
CA PHE A 17 9.48 -12.85 -1.69
C PHE A 17 8.93 -13.04 -3.10
N LEU A 18 9.48 -14.00 -3.87
CA LEU A 18 8.98 -14.32 -5.22
C LEU A 18 7.53 -14.78 -5.20
N LYS A 19 7.12 -15.56 -4.21
CA LYS A 19 5.72 -15.98 -4.03
C LYS A 19 4.81 -14.79 -3.74
N SER A 20 5.24 -13.87 -2.88
CA SER A 20 4.51 -12.64 -2.57
C SER A 20 4.42 -11.72 -3.78
N PHE A 21 5.51 -11.57 -4.54
CA PHE A 21 5.53 -10.78 -5.77
C PHE A 21 4.57 -11.32 -6.84
N ARG A 22 4.46 -12.63 -6.94
CA ARG A 22 3.52 -13.28 -7.86
C ARG A 22 2.07 -13.05 -7.46
N ARG A 23 1.82 -12.95 -6.16
CA ARG A 23 0.48 -12.77 -5.59
C ARG A 23 0.03 -11.31 -5.59
N PHE A 24 0.92 -10.39 -5.21
CA PHE A 24 0.64 -8.96 -5.03
C PHE A 24 1.61 -8.06 -5.82
N PRO A 25 1.65 -8.16 -7.16
CA PRO A 25 2.65 -7.47 -7.95
C PRO A 25 2.48 -5.95 -7.93
N LEU A 26 1.25 -5.42 -7.99
CA LEU A 26 0.98 -3.98 -7.98
C LEU A 26 1.33 -3.35 -6.64
N THR A 27 0.91 -4.00 -5.55
CA THR A 27 1.21 -3.54 -4.19
C THR A 27 2.72 -3.47 -3.94
N LEU A 28 3.47 -4.51 -4.33
CA LEU A 28 4.92 -4.52 -4.16
C LEU A 28 5.62 -3.50 -5.05
N LEU A 29 5.16 -3.32 -6.28
CA LEU A 29 5.71 -2.30 -7.18
C LEU A 29 5.48 -0.88 -6.62
N CYS A 30 4.28 -0.59 -6.13
CA CYS A 30 3.98 0.70 -5.50
C CYS A 30 4.81 0.94 -4.24
N SER A 31 4.97 -0.08 -3.40
CA SER A 31 5.82 -0.01 -2.21
C SER A 31 7.27 0.30 -2.58
N LEU A 32 7.80 -0.37 -3.62
CA LEU A 32 9.17 -0.15 -4.09
C LEU A 32 9.36 1.26 -4.62
N VAL A 33 8.45 1.76 -5.46
CA VAL A 33 8.52 3.12 -5.99
C VAL A 33 8.45 4.15 -4.86
N ALA A 34 7.50 4.01 -3.94
CA ALA A 34 7.37 4.90 -2.79
C ALA A 34 8.64 4.91 -1.93
N THR A 35 9.22 3.73 -1.66
CA THR A 35 10.45 3.58 -0.86
C THR A 35 11.64 4.25 -1.55
N VAL A 36 11.82 4.03 -2.86
CA VAL A 36 12.91 4.67 -3.62
C VAL A 36 12.76 6.19 -3.59
N CYS A 37 11.54 6.71 -3.81
CA CYS A 37 11.30 8.15 -3.74
C CYS A 37 11.63 8.72 -2.35
N VAL A 38 11.22 8.06 -1.27
CA VAL A 38 11.54 8.49 0.10
C VAL A 38 13.05 8.51 0.35
N ILE A 39 13.79 7.49 -0.13
CA ILE A 39 15.26 7.44 0.00
C ILE A 39 15.90 8.58 -0.78
N LEU A 40 15.41 8.91 -1.97
CA LEU A 40 15.93 10.01 -2.78
C LEU A 40 15.63 11.35 -2.12
N ILE A 41 14.43 11.57 -1.59
CA ILE A 41 14.05 12.77 -0.84
C ILE A 41 14.96 12.95 0.38
N ALA A 42 15.25 11.87 1.11
CA ALA A 42 16.12 11.92 2.29
C ALA A 42 17.59 12.27 1.96
N LYS A 43 18.03 12.05 0.72
CA LYS A 43 19.38 12.39 0.24
C LYS A 43 19.48 13.76 -0.43
N ASP A 44 18.34 14.28 -0.90
CA ASP A 44 18.28 15.52 -1.65
C ASP A 44 18.00 16.69 -0.71
N GLU A 45 19.01 17.52 -0.44
CA GLU A 45 18.83 18.74 0.37
C GLU A 45 17.96 19.80 -0.34
N GLY A 46 17.74 19.66 -1.65
CA GLY A 46 16.99 20.59 -2.49
C GLY A 46 15.48 20.39 -2.52
N HIS A 47 14.92 19.39 -1.83
CA HIS A 47 13.48 19.08 -1.73
C HIS A 47 12.78 19.03 -3.10
N SER A 48 12.96 17.94 -3.84
CA SER A 48 12.26 17.73 -5.11
C SER A 48 10.74 17.53 -4.86
N LYS A 49 9.96 18.60 -5.05
CA LYS A 49 8.49 18.57 -4.94
C LYS A 49 7.84 17.47 -5.79
N VAL A 50 8.48 17.12 -6.90
CA VAL A 50 8.03 16.03 -7.78
C VAL A 50 8.16 14.68 -7.09
N LEU A 51 9.30 14.41 -6.42
CA LEU A 51 9.53 13.17 -5.70
C LEU A 51 8.56 13.02 -4.51
N GLU A 52 8.30 14.11 -3.78
CA GLU A 52 7.30 14.11 -2.69
C GLU A 52 5.91 13.78 -3.22
N LYS A 53 5.52 14.38 -4.35
CA LYS A 53 4.24 14.12 -4.98
C LYS A 53 4.11 12.68 -5.45
N ILE A 54 5.17 12.11 -6.03
CA ILE A 54 5.21 10.71 -6.43
C ILE A 54 5.13 9.80 -5.20
N ALA A 55 5.95 10.03 -4.18
CA ALA A 55 5.96 9.24 -2.95
C ALA A 55 4.59 9.24 -2.26
N ALA A 56 3.97 10.40 -2.13
CA ALA A 56 2.64 10.53 -1.54
C ALA A 56 1.57 9.80 -2.37
N THR A 57 1.63 9.92 -3.71
CA THR A 57 0.69 9.22 -4.59
C THR A 57 0.81 7.70 -4.44
N PHE A 58 2.00 7.15 -4.60
CA PHE A 58 2.20 5.71 -4.53
C PHE A 58 1.98 5.15 -3.12
N GLY A 59 2.34 5.91 -2.07
CA GLY A 59 2.05 5.55 -0.69
C GLY A 59 0.55 5.49 -0.39
N LEU A 60 -0.23 6.45 -0.90
CA LEU A 60 -1.69 6.45 -0.74
C LEU A 60 -2.36 5.28 -1.46
N PHE A 61 -1.89 4.93 -2.66
CA PHE A 61 -2.50 3.86 -3.46
C PHE A 61 -2.10 2.46 -3.02
N LEU A 62 -1.06 2.31 -2.20
CA LEU A 62 -0.60 1.01 -1.72
C LEU A 62 -1.72 0.18 -1.05
N PRO A 63 -2.47 0.67 -0.05
CA PRO A 63 -3.56 -0.08 0.55
C PRO A 63 -4.72 -0.30 -0.44
N LEU A 64 -4.96 0.62 -1.36
CA LEU A 64 -5.98 0.45 -2.39
C LEU A 64 -5.66 -0.72 -3.32
N PHE A 65 -4.41 -0.82 -3.81
CA PHE A 65 -4.00 -1.93 -4.68
C PHE A 65 -4.00 -3.26 -3.95
N PHE A 66 -3.55 -3.27 -2.71
CA PHE A 66 -3.64 -4.48 -1.89
C PHE A 66 -5.09 -4.97 -1.77
N SER A 67 -6.03 -4.06 -1.54
CA SER A 67 -7.47 -4.37 -1.51
C SER A 67 -7.98 -4.89 -2.86
N ALA A 68 -7.54 -4.25 -3.95
CA ALA A 68 -7.94 -4.64 -5.32
C ALA A 68 -7.41 -6.02 -5.70
N GLU A 69 -6.17 -6.34 -5.35
CA GLU A 69 -5.56 -7.66 -5.60
C GLU A 69 -6.23 -8.77 -4.79
N ILE A 70 -6.61 -8.51 -3.52
CA ILE A 70 -7.42 -9.44 -2.72
C ILE A 70 -8.78 -9.67 -3.37
N PHE A 71 -9.38 -8.61 -3.88
CA PHE A 71 -10.68 -8.68 -4.55
C PHE A 71 -10.61 -9.48 -5.86
N GLU A 72 -9.54 -9.31 -6.65
CA GLU A 72 -9.26 -10.09 -7.85
C GLU A 72 -9.19 -11.58 -7.54
N GLU A 73 -8.43 -11.97 -6.52
CA GLU A 73 -8.30 -13.38 -6.12
C GLU A 73 -9.66 -14.03 -5.79
N ARG A 74 -10.60 -13.24 -5.23
CA ARG A 74 -11.90 -13.77 -4.81
C ARG A 74 -12.96 -13.80 -5.90
N LYS A 75 -12.98 -12.78 -6.78
CA LYS A 75 -14.02 -12.62 -7.81
C LYS A 75 -13.61 -13.10 -9.19
N GLN A 76 -12.38 -13.55 -9.38
CA GLN A 76 -11.85 -13.88 -10.73
C GLN A 76 -12.03 -12.74 -11.72
N THR A 77 -12.01 -11.49 -11.24
CA THR A 77 -12.06 -10.32 -12.10
C THR A 77 -10.83 -10.29 -12.99
N PRO A 78 -10.95 -10.02 -14.29
CA PRO A 78 -9.81 -10.05 -15.18
C PRO A 78 -8.76 -9.02 -14.77
N ARG A 79 -7.54 -9.49 -14.57
CA ARG A 79 -6.40 -8.72 -14.04
C ARG A 79 -6.11 -7.43 -14.82
N PHE A 80 -6.33 -7.43 -16.12
CA PHE A 80 -6.12 -6.26 -16.96
C PHE A 80 -7.07 -5.10 -16.64
N LEU A 81 -8.31 -5.38 -16.20
CA LEU A 81 -9.25 -4.34 -15.79
C LEU A 81 -8.80 -3.64 -14.51
N ILE A 82 -8.32 -4.42 -13.52
CA ILE A 82 -7.83 -3.87 -12.26
C ILE A 82 -6.57 -3.04 -12.53
N LEU A 83 -5.65 -3.55 -13.35
CA LEU A 83 -4.44 -2.83 -13.73
C LEU A 83 -4.75 -1.54 -14.49
N GLY A 84 -5.65 -1.58 -15.45
CA GLY A 84 -6.07 -0.40 -16.22
C GLY A 84 -6.72 0.65 -15.33
N LEU A 85 -7.68 0.25 -14.47
CA LEU A 85 -8.33 1.15 -13.53
C LEU A 85 -7.34 1.76 -12.52
N SER A 86 -6.37 0.97 -12.08
CA SER A 86 -5.33 1.41 -11.16
C SER A 86 -4.43 2.47 -11.78
N ILE A 87 -4.00 2.27 -13.03
CA ILE A 87 -3.18 3.26 -13.76
C ILE A 87 -3.96 4.57 -13.94
N VAL A 88 -5.22 4.49 -14.37
CA VAL A 88 -6.08 5.67 -14.53
C VAL A 88 -6.25 6.40 -13.20
N ALA A 89 -6.48 5.68 -12.11
CA ALA A 89 -6.64 6.26 -10.78
C ALA A 89 -5.36 6.97 -10.30
N ILE A 90 -4.18 6.37 -10.49
CA ILE A 90 -2.88 7.01 -10.16
C ILE A 90 -2.70 8.30 -10.96
N ILE A 91 -2.90 8.23 -12.28
CA ILE A 91 -2.74 9.39 -13.16
C ILE A 91 -3.72 10.50 -12.77
N ALA A 92 -4.99 10.16 -12.60
CA ALA A 92 -6.01 11.11 -12.19
C ALA A 92 -5.66 11.77 -10.84
N PHE A 93 -5.26 10.99 -9.86
CA PHE A 93 -4.89 11.53 -8.56
C PHE A 93 -3.61 12.38 -8.62
N TYR A 94 -2.62 11.99 -9.41
CA TYR A 94 -1.39 12.75 -9.57
C TYR A 94 -1.63 14.14 -10.16
N PHE A 95 -2.52 14.25 -11.14
CA PHE A 95 -2.80 15.53 -11.81
C PHE A 95 -3.90 16.34 -11.12
N LEU A 96 -4.93 15.70 -10.59
CA LEU A 96 -6.11 16.37 -10.03
C LEU A 96 -6.08 16.46 -8.50
N GLY A 97 -5.44 15.53 -7.82
CA GLY A 97 -5.44 15.44 -6.36
C GLY A 97 -4.48 16.39 -5.67
N PHE A 98 -3.42 16.82 -6.37
CA PHE A 98 -2.43 17.72 -5.80
C PHE A 98 -2.62 19.15 -6.28
N PRO A 99 -2.60 20.16 -5.38
CA PRO A 99 -2.61 21.57 -5.77
C PRO A 99 -1.34 21.91 -6.58
N GLU A 100 -1.47 22.85 -7.52
CA GLU A 100 -0.36 23.24 -8.42
C GLU A 100 0.83 23.88 -7.69
N VAL A 101 0.57 24.58 -6.60
CA VAL A 101 1.61 25.24 -5.78
C VAL A 101 1.75 24.46 -4.49
N VAL A 102 2.81 23.66 -4.38
CA VAL A 102 2.86 22.68 -3.33
C VAL A 102 4.00 22.88 -2.37
N ASP A 103 3.62 23.35 -1.21
CA ASP A 103 4.18 22.88 0.04
C ASP A 103 3.13 21.88 0.62
N ILE A 104 3.27 20.60 0.29
CA ILE A 104 2.31 19.56 0.68
C ILE A 104 2.09 19.60 2.19
N PHE A 105 3.16 19.82 2.96
CA PHE A 105 3.12 19.83 4.40
C PHE A 105 2.56 21.13 5.00
N ASN A 106 2.55 22.24 4.27
CA ASN A 106 2.02 23.52 4.76
C ASN A 106 0.54 23.73 4.38
N ASN A 107 -0.01 22.93 3.45
CA ASN A 107 -1.41 23.02 3.08
C ASN A 107 -2.28 22.16 4.01
N LYS A 108 -2.80 22.75 5.08
CA LYS A 108 -3.64 22.07 6.08
C LYS A 108 -4.86 21.38 5.47
N SER A 109 -5.52 22.02 4.50
CA SER A 109 -6.71 21.45 3.84
C SER A 109 -6.36 20.21 3.02
N PHE A 110 -5.21 20.23 2.36
CA PHE A 110 -4.70 19.06 1.63
C PHE A 110 -4.34 17.92 2.59
N LEU A 111 -3.62 18.21 3.67
CA LEU A 111 -3.23 17.20 4.67
C LEU A 111 -4.44 16.50 5.30
N ILE A 112 -5.51 17.26 5.62
CA ILE A 112 -6.74 16.67 6.16
C ILE A 112 -7.39 15.75 5.13
N ARG A 113 -7.56 16.18 3.89
CA ARG A 113 -8.14 15.35 2.82
C ARG A 113 -7.30 14.09 2.55
N PHE A 114 -6.00 14.25 2.48
CA PHE A 114 -5.05 13.15 2.30
C PHE A 114 -5.13 12.16 3.47
N GLY A 115 -5.13 12.64 4.71
CA GLY A 115 -5.28 11.81 5.90
C GLY A 115 -6.60 11.03 5.92
N VAL A 116 -7.71 11.66 5.54
CA VAL A 116 -9.01 10.98 5.40
C VAL A 116 -8.94 9.86 4.36
N LEU A 117 -8.33 10.11 3.20
CA LEU A 117 -8.17 9.09 2.15
C LEU A 117 -7.29 7.93 2.61
N VAL A 118 -6.20 8.21 3.32
CA VAL A 118 -5.35 7.18 3.92
C VAL A 118 -6.17 6.28 4.85
N ILE A 119 -6.97 6.85 5.74
CA ILE A 119 -7.83 6.10 6.66
C ILE A 119 -8.85 5.27 5.88
N VAL A 120 -9.54 5.86 4.91
CA VAL A 120 -10.54 5.16 4.10
C VAL A 120 -9.94 3.97 3.36
N PHE A 121 -8.77 4.14 2.74
CA PHE A 121 -8.12 3.05 2.00
C PHE A 121 -7.61 1.95 2.93
N HIS A 122 -7.14 2.27 4.14
CA HIS A 122 -6.78 1.26 5.14
C HIS A 122 -8.00 0.50 5.68
N LEU A 123 -9.13 1.19 5.88
CA LEU A 123 -10.38 0.52 6.23
C LEU A 123 -10.86 -0.40 5.10
N LEU A 124 -10.66 0.01 3.84
CA LEU A 124 -10.99 -0.84 2.69
C LEU A 124 -10.22 -2.16 2.71
N VAL A 125 -8.93 -2.16 3.10
CA VAL A 125 -8.14 -3.40 3.29
C VAL A 125 -8.82 -4.36 4.26
N SER A 126 -9.36 -3.84 5.36
CA SER A 126 -10.04 -4.65 6.38
C SER A 126 -11.35 -5.25 5.89
N VAL A 127 -12.04 -4.57 4.97
CA VAL A 127 -13.37 -4.95 4.48
C VAL A 127 -13.30 -5.73 3.17
N ALA A 128 -12.31 -5.46 2.31
CA ALA A 128 -12.18 -6.06 0.97
C ALA A 128 -12.34 -7.58 0.92
N PRO A 129 -11.78 -8.38 1.85
CA PRO A 129 -11.94 -9.83 1.84
C PRO A 129 -13.39 -10.30 2.04
N TYR A 130 -14.27 -9.43 2.55
CA TYR A 130 -15.61 -9.79 3.02
C TYR A 130 -16.76 -9.13 2.27
N ILE A 131 -16.50 -8.21 1.35
CA ILE A 131 -17.51 -7.40 0.63
C ILE A 131 -18.62 -8.27 0.00
N PHE A 132 -18.34 -9.54 -0.33
CA PHE A 132 -19.31 -10.44 -0.96
C PHE A 132 -19.48 -11.77 -0.21
N THR A 133 -19.00 -11.89 1.02
CA THR A 133 -19.17 -13.09 1.82
C THR A 133 -20.32 -12.91 2.78
N LYS A 134 -21.21 -13.92 2.84
CA LYS A 134 -22.29 -13.96 3.84
C LYS A 134 -21.78 -14.32 5.25
N ASN A 135 -20.48 -14.55 5.42
CA ASN A 135 -19.90 -15.05 6.66
C ASN A 135 -19.36 -13.90 7.53
N SER A 136 -20.22 -13.37 8.39
CA SER A 136 -19.86 -12.30 9.34
C SER A 136 -18.86 -12.75 10.42
N SER A 137 -18.84 -14.02 10.79
CA SER A 137 -17.92 -14.55 11.81
C SER A 137 -16.46 -14.50 11.36
N GLY A 138 -16.19 -14.80 10.09
CA GLY A 138 -14.86 -14.69 9.50
C GLY A 138 -14.32 -13.25 9.50
N PHE A 139 -15.19 -12.27 9.23
CA PHE A 139 -14.84 -10.85 9.30
C PHE A 139 -14.31 -10.44 10.68
N TRP A 140 -15.06 -10.80 11.73
CA TRP A 140 -14.66 -10.47 13.09
C TRP A 140 -13.38 -11.17 13.53
N GLN A 141 -13.20 -12.45 13.20
CA GLN A 141 -11.97 -13.18 13.51
C GLN A 141 -10.75 -12.58 12.82
N TYR A 142 -10.84 -12.23 11.54
CA TYR A 142 -9.76 -11.63 10.79
C TYR A 142 -9.36 -10.27 11.40
N ASN A 143 -10.32 -9.38 11.60
CA ASN A 143 -10.03 -8.06 12.16
C ASN A 143 -9.47 -8.15 13.58
N LYS A 144 -10.02 -9.05 14.43
CA LYS A 144 -9.49 -9.33 15.76
C LYS A 144 -8.01 -9.77 15.68
N THR A 145 -7.70 -10.70 14.79
CA THR A 145 -6.31 -11.19 14.62
C THR A 145 -5.39 -10.10 14.12
N LEU A 146 -5.83 -9.28 13.18
CA LEU A 146 -5.08 -8.14 12.66
C LEU A 146 -4.75 -7.14 13.79
N PHE A 147 -5.74 -6.76 14.59
CA PHE A 147 -5.53 -5.86 15.73
C PHE A 147 -4.60 -6.47 16.78
N ILE A 148 -4.78 -7.73 17.16
CA ILE A 148 -3.92 -8.41 18.12
C ILE A 148 -2.47 -8.41 17.61
N ASN A 149 -2.23 -8.74 16.34
CA ASN A 149 -0.89 -8.79 15.77
C ASN A 149 -0.22 -7.39 15.73
N ILE A 150 -0.97 -6.34 15.43
CA ILE A 150 -0.45 -4.96 15.48
C ILE A 150 -0.04 -4.60 16.91
N PHE A 151 -0.89 -4.88 17.91
CA PHE A 151 -0.58 -4.57 19.30
C PHE A 151 0.50 -5.45 19.92
N THR A 152 0.63 -6.70 19.49
CA THR A 152 1.71 -7.58 19.98
C THR A 152 3.05 -7.26 19.32
N ALA A 153 3.08 -6.85 18.06
CA ALA A 153 4.29 -6.42 17.37
C ALA A 153 4.84 -5.08 17.89
N SER A 154 4.00 -4.25 18.53
CA SER A 154 4.40 -2.95 19.11
C SER A 154 4.88 -3.04 20.56
N ARG A 155 4.96 -4.25 21.16
CA ARG A 155 5.58 -4.41 22.48
C ARG A 155 7.10 -4.53 22.31
N PRO A 156 7.87 -3.67 23.00
CA PRO A 156 9.34 -3.73 23.01
C PRO A 156 9.87 -5.02 23.62
#